data_5dfd0322adac21b5eba973b1aec8f372
#
_entry.id   5dfd0322adac21b5eba973b1aec8f372
#
_cell.length_a   1.000
_cell.length_b   1.000
_cell.length_c   1.000
_cell.angle_alpha   90.00
_cell.angle_beta   90.00
_cell.angle_gamma   90.00
#
_symmetry.space_group_name_H-M   'P 1'
#
loop_
_entity.id
_entity.type
_entity.pdbx_description
1 polymer ?
#
loop_
_entity_poly.entity_id
_entity_poly.type
_entity_poly.pdbx_seq_one_letter_code
_entity_poly.pdbx_strand_id
1 'polypeptide(L)'
;ELRQAAVKRKQALFPVMSIKTNKIIGVLSKTDLVDPPRTRVALVDHNEFSQAVKGVEEAEIVEVMDHHRLGTQLSTRDPIRFLNEPVGSTSTLVARRFYHRNVEPSQAVAVCLCAGILSDTLNLTSPTAARADREMLEWLTGIAKIDAKKFTEEFFATGSLLRSKTEPSVIIQADRKTFTEYGHKISISQIEEIGMFGLEDVQEGLV
;
A
#
# COMPACT_ATOMS: atom_id res chain seq x y z
N GLU A 1 3.68 9.79 -27.32
CA GLU A 1 3.25 10.50 -28.55
C GLU A 1 3.66 11.97 -28.54
N LEU A 2 3.34 12.78 -27.51
CA LEU A 2 3.70 14.21 -27.41
C LEU A 2 5.21 14.44 -27.49
N ARG A 3 6.03 13.65 -26.78
CA ARG A 3 7.51 13.71 -26.87
C ARG A 3 8.00 13.52 -28.29
N GLN A 4 7.53 12.48 -28.98
CA GLN A 4 7.96 12.17 -30.36
C GLN A 4 7.55 13.26 -31.32
N ALA A 5 6.36 13.86 -31.15
CA ALA A 5 5.89 14.97 -31.97
C ALA A 5 6.73 16.25 -31.74
N ALA A 6 7.06 16.57 -30.49
CA ALA A 6 7.84 17.77 -30.13
C ALA A 6 9.30 17.67 -30.56
N VAL A 7 9.92 16.49 -30.43
CA VAL A 7 11.33 16.27 -30.84
C VAL A 7 11.52 16.51 -32.34
N LYS A 8 10.53 16.19 -33.17
CA LYS A 8 10.56 16.38 -34.64
C LYS A 8 10.37 17.84 -35.08
N ARG A 9 9.93 18.72 -34.19
CA ARG A 9 9.70 20.12 -34.51
C ARG A 9 11.02 20.93 -34.46
N LYS A 10 11.09 22.01 -35.25
CA LYS A 10 12.28 22.92 -35.25
C LYS A 10 12.36 23.81 -34.01
N GLN A 11 11.23 24.08 -33.39
CA GLN A 11 11.15 24.94 -32.20
C GLN A 11 11.91 24.30 -31.01
N ALA A 12 12.64 25.13 -30.27
CA ALA A 12 13.34 24.74 -29.07
C ALA A 12 12.46 24.83 -27.81
N LEU A 13 11.46 25.70 -27.84
CA LEU A 13 10.56 26.00 -26.71
C LEU A 13 9.09 25.76 -27.11
N PHE A 14 8.32 25.26 -26.18
CA PHE A 14 6.90 24.96 -26.35
C PHE A 14 6.10 25.60 -25.21
N PRO A 15 5.12 26.49 -25.50
CA PRO A 15 4.23 27.01 -24.46
C PRO A 15 3.30 25.89 -23.95
N VAL A 16 3.14 25.83 -22.63
CA VAL A 16 2.17 24.97 -21.97
C VAL A 16 0.95 25.78 -21.63
N MET A 17 -0.19 25.35 -22.13
CA MET A 17 -1.47 26.02 -21.91
C MET A 17 -2.38 25.20 -20.98
N SER A 18 -3.05 25.89 -20.07
CA SER A 18 -4.11 25.30 -19.26
C SER A 18 -5.36 25.06 -20.13
N ILE A 19 -5.83 23.83 -20.17
CA ILE A 19 -7.08 23.48 -20.87
C ILE A 19 -8.28 24.18 -20.22
N LYS A 20 -8.25 24.39 -18.90
CA LYS A 20 -9.35 25.03 -18.16
C LYS A 20 -9.44 26.53 -18.38
N THR A 21 -8.32 27.22 -18.46
CA THR A 21 -8.27 28.69 -18.46
C THR A 21 -7.83 29.26 -19.81
N ASN A 22 -7.38 28.44 -20.73
CA ASN A 22 -6.77 28.81 -22.01
C ASN A 22 -5.63 29.83 -21.88
N LYS A 23 -4.93 29.83 -20.74
CA LYS A 23 -3.80 30.71 -20.45
C LYS A 23 -2.50 29.90 -20.48
N ILE A 24 -1.41 30.58 -20.87
CA ILE A 24 -0.06 29.99 -20.75
C ILE A 24 0.27 29.90 -19.28
N ILE A 25 0.64 28.68 -18.85
CA ILE A 25 1.01 28.34 -17.46
C ILE A 25 2.48 27.95 -17.31
N GLY A 26 3.19 27.84 -18.43
CA GLY A 26 4.62 27.52 -18.41
C GLY A 26 5.19 27.39 -19.81
N VAL A 27 6.47 27.05 -19.87
CA VAL A 27 7.22 26.79 -21.10
C VAL A 27 8.04 25.53 -20.89
N LEU A 28 8.05 24.64 -21.87
CA LEU A 28 8.92 23.46 -21.93
C LEU A 28 9.97 23.63 -23.00
N SER A 29 11.20 23.28 -22.71
CA SER A 29 12.25 23.13 -23.70
C SER A 29 12.27 21.72 -24.33
N LYS A 30 12.96 21.55 -25.44
CA LYS A 30 13.23 20.21 -25.97
C LYS A 30 14.01 19.33 -24.98
N THR A 31 14.92 19.93 -24.24
CA THR A 31 15.72 19.22 -23.23
C THR A 31 14.84 18.64 -22.14
N ASP A 32 13.86 19.43 -21.65
CA ASP A 32 12.89 18.95 -20.65
C ASP A 32 12.03 17.78 -21.15
N LEU A 33 11.82 17.72 -22.47
CA LEU A 33 11.08 16.63 -23.09
C LEU A 33 11.92 15.36 -23.31
N VAL A 34 13.22 15.52 -23.53
CA VAL A 34 14.17 14.40 -23.72
C VAL A 34 14.54 13.78 -22.38
N ASP A 35 14.84 14.62 -21.39
CA ASP A 35 15.20 14.20 -20.02
C ASP A 35 14.37 15.00 -19.00
N PRO A 36 13.10 14.67 -18.84
CA PRO A 36 12.23 15.37 -17.89
C PRO A 36 12.68 15.05 -16.46
N PRO A 37 12.55 16.03 -15.54
CA PRO A 37 12.73 15.75 -14.12
C PRO A 37 11.76 14.66 -13.69
N ARG A 38 12.29 13.62 -13.05
CA ARG A 38 11.49 12.49 -12.58
C ARG A 38 10.80 12.84 -11.28
N THR A 39 9.57 12.41 -11.14
CA THR A 39 8.87 12.47 -9.85
C THR A 39 9.58 11.55 -8.88
N ARG A 40 9.99 12.09 -7.73
CA ARG A 40 10.59 11.30 -6.65
C ARG A 40 9.52 10.61 -5.85
N VAL A 41 9.64 9.30 -5.69
CA VAL A 41 8.66 8.48 -4.96
C VAL A 41 9.35 7.59 -3.93
N ALA A 42 8.68 7.37 -2.80
CA ALA A 42 8.99 6.32 -1.86
C ALA A 42 7.95 5.21 -2.03
N LEU A 43 8.40 3.96 -2.12
CA LEU A 43 7.52 2.80 -2.10
C LEU A 43 7.29 2.38 -0.65
N VAL A 44 6.04 2.16 -0.28
CA VAL A 44 5.65 1.75 1.06
C VAL A 44 4.73 0.54 0.94
N ASP A 45 5.02 -0.51 1.70
CA ASP A 45 4.25 -1.75 1.76
C ASP A 45 4.29 -2.61 0.48
N HIS A 46 5.26 -2.36 -0.36
CA HIS A 46 5.59 -3.18 -1.52
C HIS A 46 6.99 -2.86 -2.04
N ASN A 47 7.62 -3.83 -2.70
CA ASN A 47 8.93 -3.69 -3.32
C ASN A 47 8.97 -4.20 -4.77
N GLU A 48 7.82 -4.32 -5.42
CA GLU A 48 7.69 -4.76 -6.80
C GLU A 48 6.91 -3.74 -7.64
N PHE A 49 7.34 -3.50 -8.89
CA PHE A 49 6.64 -2.60 -9.81
C PHE A 49 5.22 -3.05 -10.15
N SER A 50 4.97 -4.36 -10.13
CA SER A 50 3.66 -4.96 -10.39
C SER A 50 2.59 -4.57 -9.36
N GLN A 51 3.02 -4.21 -8.15
CA GLN A 51 2.14 -3.79 -7.05
C GLN A 51 2.01 -2.26 -6.95
N ALA A 52 2.87 -1.53 -7.66
CA ALA A 52 2.90 -0.08 -7.62
C ALA A 52 1.87 0.55 -8.58
N VAL A 53 1.65 1.85 -8.43
CA VAL A 53 0.81 2.62 -9.34
C VAL A 53 1.41 2.63 -10.75
N LYS A 54 0.56 2.61 -11.76
CA LYS A 54 0.98 2.67 -13.16
C LYS A 54 1.82 3.92 -13.42
N GLY A 55 2.96 3.74 -14.07
CA GLY A 55 3.91 4.81 -14.40
C GLY A 55 5.03 4.98 -13.37
N VAL A 56 5.07 4.21 -12.29
CA VAL A 56 6.14 4.27 -11.28
C VAL A 56 7.51 3.94 -11.87
N GLU A 57 7.57 3.16 -12.93
CA GLU A 57 8.78 2.82 -13.69
C GLU A 57 9.44 4.05 -14.34
N GLU A 58 8.69 5.14 -14.54
CA GLU A 58 9.22 6.42 -15.02
C GLU A 58 9.68 7.34 -13.88
N ALA A 59 9.34 7.03 -12.64
CA ALA A 59 9.71 7.82 -11.46
C ALA A 59 11.16 7.57 -11.01
N GLU A 60 11.64 8.40 -10.11
CA GLU A 60 12.88 8.21 -9.34
C GLU A 60 12.48 7.61 -7.99
N ILE A 61 12.73 6.33 -7.78
CA ILE A 61 12.53 5.70 -6.48
C ILE A 61 13.67 6.15 -5.57
N VAL A 62 13.32 6.77 -4.45
CA VAL A 62 14.29 7.30 -3.48
C VAL A 62 14.35 6.52 -2.19
N GLU A 63 13.30 5.79 -1.86
CA GLU A 63 13.23 4.95 -0.66
C GLU A 63 12.24 3.81 -0.88
N VAL A 64 12.52 2.66 -0.26
CA VAL A 64 11.57 1.55 -0.09
C VAL A 64 11.46 1.24 1.40
N MET A 65 10.24 1.08 1.90
CA MET A 65 9.94 0.64 3.26
C MET A 65 8.89 -0.46 3.18
N ASP A 66 9.27 -1.69 3.56
CA ASP A 66 8.45 -2.86 3.33
C ASP A 66 8.72 -3.97 4.35
N HIS A 67 7.80 -4.92 4.49
CA HIS A 67 7.91 -6.10 5.33
C HIS A 67 7.70 -7.41 4.56
N HIS A 68 7.37 -7.33 3.28
CA HIS A 68 7.18 -8.49 2.44
C HIS A 68 8.50 -9.13 1.99
N ARG A 69 8.43 -10.32 1.44
CA ARG A 69 9.56 -10.94 0.77
C ARG A 69 10.09 -10.03 -0.35
N LEU A 70 11.37 -10.10 -0.59
CA LEU A 70 11.98 -9.32 -1.68
C LEU A 70 11.53 -9.82 -3.04
N GLY A 71 11.03 -8.90 -3.85
CA GLY A 71 10.80 -9.12 -5.27
C GLY A 71 12.11 -9.06 -6.07
N THR A 72 12.09 -9.59 -7.28
CA THR A 72 13.28 -9.65 -8.16
C THR A 72 13.32 -8.55 -9.21
N GLN A 73 12.26 -7.77 -9.36
CA GLN A 73 12.08 -6.84 -10.49
C GLN A 73 12.42 -5.38 -10.17
N LEU A 74 12.58 -5.04 -8.90
CA LEU A 74 12.91 -3.66 -8.55
C LEU A 74 14.37 -3.37 -8.92
N SER A 75 14.55 -2.36 -9.76
CA SER A 75 15.87 -1.85 -10.12
C SER A 75 15.85 -0.33 -10.02
N THR A 76 16.90 0.25 -9.42
CA THR A 76 17.07 1.69 -9.28
C THR A 76 18.34 2.14 -9.98
N ARG A 77 18.39 3.39 -10.44
CA ARG A 77 19.59 3.96 -11.09
C ARG A 77 20.67 4.31 -10.08
N ASP A 78 20.24 4.87 -8.96
CA ASP A 78 21.09 5.34 -7.88
C ASP A 78 20.87 4.52 -6.62
N PRO A 79 21.84 4.49 -5.70
CA PRO A 79 21.66 3.89 -4.38
C PRO A 79 20.50 4.56 -3.64
N ILE A 80 19.61 3.75 -3.07
CA ILE A 80 18.45 4.22 -2.32
C ILE A 80 18.49 3.72 -0.89
N ARG A 81 17.68 4.32 -0.05
CA ARG A 81 17.39 3.74 1.26
C ARG A 81 16.40 2.60 1.09
N PHE A 82 16.81 1.40 1.44
CA PHE A 82 15.97 0.21 1.40
C PHE A 82 15.84 -0.36 2.81
N LEU A 83 14.63 -0.30 3.38
CA LEU A 83 14.30 -0.87 4.68
C LEU A 83 13.30 -1.99 4.47
N ASN A 84 13.73 -3.22 4.74
CA ASN A 84 12.86 -4.39 4.75
C ASN A 84 13.19 -5.20 6.00
N GLU A 85 12.19 -5.39 6.87
CA GLU A 85 12.35 -6.10 8.13
C GLU A 85 11.20 -7.09 8.34
N PRO A 86 11.46 -8.25 8.98
CA PRO A 86 10.45 -9.26 9.26
C PRO A 86 9.57 -8.84 10.45
N VAL A 87 8.67 -7.89 10.22
CA VAL A 87 7.62 -7.44 11.14
C VAL A 87 6.26 -7.76 10.56
N GLY A 88 5.20 -7.67 11.34
CA GLY A 88 3.85 -8.00 10.90
C GLY A 88 3.21 -6.96 10.01
N SER A 89 3.69 -5.70 10.05
CA SER A 89 3.11 -4.58 9.27
C SER A 89 4.16 -3.53 8.91
N THR A 90 4.08 -2.98 7.72
CA THR A 90 4.86 -1.79 7.35
C THR A 90 4.51 -0.58 8.22
N SER A 91 3.28 -0.50 8.73
CA SER A 91 2.89 0.55 9.69
C SER A 91 3.75 0.52 10.96
N THR A 92 4.24 -0.65 11.39
CA THR A 92 5.22 -0.80 12.48
C THR A 92 6.55 -0.14 12.15
N LEU A 93 7.05 -0.30 10.93
CA LEU A 93 8.29 0.34 10.49
C LEU A 93 8.16 1.87 10.45
N VAL A 94 7.02 2.37 9.98
CA VAL A 94 6.71 3.80 9.99
C VAL A 94 6.64 4.32 11.43
N ALA A 95 5.93 3.62 12.33
CA ALA A 95 5.83 3.98 13.74
C ALA A 95 7.20 4.02 14.42
N ARG A 96 8.04 3.00 14.21
CA ARG A 96 9.42 2.96 14.72
C ARG A 96 10.26 4.13 14.21
N ARG A 97 10.04 4.58 12.99
CA ARG A 97 10.74 5.74 12.43
C ARG A 97 10.37 7.03 13.15
N PHE A 98 9.11 7.22 13.52
CA PHE A 98 8.66 8.30 14.39
C PHE A 98 9.30 8.18 15.78
N TYR A 99 9.18 7.01 16.39
CA TYR A 99 9.69 6.73 17.74
C TYR A 99 11.19 7.01 17.89
N HIS A 100 12.02 6.46 16.98
CA HIS A 100 13.46 6.63 17.02
C HIS A 100 13.94 8.06 16.72
N ARG A 101 13.10 8.87 16.11
CA ARG A 101 13.38 10.29 15.86
C ARG A 101 12.85 11.20 16.95
N ASN A 102 12.23 10.67 17.99
CA ASN A 102 11.53 11.41 19.04
C ASN A 102 10.52 12.43 18.45
N VAL A 103 9.79 12.01 17.40
CA VAL A 103 8.72 12.79 16.76
C VAL A 103 7.42 12.06 17.00
N GLU A 104 6.45 12.72 17.62
CA GLU A 104 5.11 12.16 17.75
C GLU A 104 4.31 12.38 16.46
N PRO A 105 3.65 11.33 15.91
CA PRO A 105 2.69 11.50 14.84
C PRO A 105 1.46 12.27 15.36
N SER A 106 0.73 12.93 14.46
CA SER A 106 -0.58 13.47 14.84
C SER A 106 -1.52 12.34 15.30
N GLN A 107 -2.53 12.67 16.10
CA GLN A 107 -3.51 11.69 16.57
C GLN A 107 -4.15 10.91 15.41
N ALA A 108 -4.52 11.59 14.33
CA ALA A 108 -5.09 10.93 13.15
C ALA A 108 -4.11 9.95 12.49
N VAL A 109 -2.83 10.31 12.36
CA VAL A 109 -1.80 9.41 11.84
C VAL A 109 -1.58 8.22 12.78
N ALA A 110 -1.58 8.45 14.10
CA ALA A 110 -1.46 7.36 15.07
C ALA A 110 -2.61 6.36 14.95
N VAL A 111 -3.85 6.83 14.78
CA VAL A 111 -5.03 5.96 14.54
C VAL A 111 -4.87 5.14 13.26
N CYS A 112 -4.45 5.76 12.16
CA CYS A 112 -4.21 5.04 10.90
C CYS A 112 -3.11 3.98 11.04
N LEU A 113 -2.01 4.29 11.73
CA LEU A 113 -0.94 3.32 11.96
C LEU A 113 -1.40 2.17 12.86
N CYS A 114 -2.20 2.44 13.91
CA CYS A 114 -2.84 1.39 14.70
C CYS A 114 -3.69 0.47 13.84
N ALA A 115 -4.53 1.04 12.97
CA ALA A 115 -5.39 0.27 12.07
C ALA A 115 -4.57 -0.64 11.14
N GLY A 116 -3.48 -0.13 10.55
CA GLY A 116 -2.59 -0.93 9.69
C GLY A 116 -1.93 -2.09 10.46
N ILE A 117 -1.41 -1.83 11.67
CA ILE A 117 -0.81 -2.90 12.49
C ILE A 117 -1.86 -3.97 12.85
N LEU A 118 -3.05 -3.55 13.28
CA LEU A 118 -4.12 -4.47 13.65
C LEU A 118 -4.58 -5.32 12.47
N SER A 119 -4.74 -4.69 11.29
CA SER A 119 -5.15 -5.37 10.05
C SER A 119 -4.15 -6.46 9.69
N ASP A 120 -2.91 -6.08 9.45
CA ASP A 120 -1.87 -6.98 8.91
C ASP A 120 -1.49 -8.10 9.87
N THR A 121 -1.66 -7.86 11.18
CA THR A 121 -1.31 -8.83 12.23
C THR A 121 -2.51 -9.61 12.77
N LEU A 122 -3.71 -9.39 12.24
CA LEU A 122 -4.96 -9.93 12.79
C LEU A 122 -5.01 -9.74 14.31
N ASN A 123 -4.90 -8.50 14.74
CA ASN A 123 -4.81 -8.14 16.16
C ASN A 123 -3.69 -8.89 16.90
N LEU A 124 -2.50 -8.93 16.32
CA LEU A 124 -1.30 -9.59 16.87
C LEU A 124 -1.42 -11.12 17.02
N THR A 125 -2.35 -11.76 16.34
CA THR A 125 -2.53 -13.22 16.34
C THR A 125 -1.94 -13.91 15.12
N SER A 126 -1.63 -13.16 14.06
CA SER A 126 -0.97 -13.69 12.85
C SER A 126 0.39 -14.31 13.19
N PRO A 127 0.80 -15.40 12.51
CA PRO A 127 2.15 -15.96 12.63
C PRO A 127 3.27 -14.98 12.27
N THR A 128 2.95 -13.94 11.50
CA THR A 128 3.89 -12.89 11.09
C THR A 128 4.05 -11.79 12.13
N ALA A 129 3.15 -11.72 13.13
CA ALA A 129 3.21 -10.71 14.17
C ALA A 129 4.50 -10.83 15.00
N ALA A 130 5.23 -9.74 15.07
CA ALA A 130 6.50 -9.64 15.78
C ALA A 130 6.36 -8.84 17.09
N ARG A 131 7.37 -8.91 17.92
CA ARG A 131 7.45 -8.10 19.17
C ARG A 131 7.35 -6.60 18.86
N ALA A 132 7.97 -6.16 17.78
CA ALA A 132 7.97 -4.76 17.36
C ALA A 132 6.56 -4.24 17.07
N ASP A 133 5.67 -5.07 16.49
CA ASP A 133 4.28 -4.69 16.21
C ASP A 133 3.54 -4.39 17.50
N ARG A 134 3.72 -5.21 18.53
CA ARG A 134 3.12 -5.02 19.86
C ARG A 134 3.62 -3.73 20.53
N GLU A 135 4.93 -3.52 20.53
CA GLU A 135 5.55 -2.34 21.15
C GLU A 135 5.08 -1.05 20.49
N MET A 136 5.00 -1.03 19.16
CA MET A 136 4.54 0.15 18.42
C MET A 136 3.04 0.38 18.55
N LEU A 137 2.24 -0.68 18.57
CA LEU A 137 0.80 -0.56 18.78
C LEU A 137 0.49 0.04 20.16
N GLU A 138 1.18 -0.43 21.23
CA GLU A 138 1.04 0.11 22.58
C GLU A 138 1.42 1.60 22.64
N TRP A 139 2.55 1.98 22.05
CA TRP A 139 2.96 3.38 21.97
C TRP A 139 1.97 4.25 21.22
N LEU A 140 1.50 3.80 20.06
CA LEU A 140 0.58 4.53 19.21
C LEU A 140 -0.81 4.71 19.85
N THR A 141 -1.32 3.70 20.56
CA THR A 141 -2.64 3.79 21.24
C THR A 141 -2.65 4.89 22.30
N GLY A 142 -1.52 5.11 22.98
CA GLY A 142 -1.35 6.23 23.91
C GLY A 142 -1.48 7.61 23.23
N ILE A 143 -0.91 7.77 22.02
CA ILE A 143 -0.99 9.00 21.23
C ILE A 143 -2.37 9.15 20.58
N ALA A 144 -2.91 8.07 20.03
CA ALA A 144 -4.22 8.02 19.39
C ALA A 144 -5.37 8.30 20.37
N LYS A 145 -5.16 8.07 21.67
CA LYS A 145 -6.18 8.20 22.73
C LYS A 145 -7.42 7.36 22.44
N ILE A 146 -7.20 6.14 21.96
CA ILE A 146 -8.26 5.18 21.65
C ILE A 146 -8.28 4.08 22.70
N ASP A 147 -9.47 3.55 22.97
CA ASP A 147 -9.61 2.26 23.62
C ASP A 147 -9.24 1.16 22.63
N ALA A 148 -8.10 0.54 22.80
CA ALA A 148 -7.56 -0.43 21.86
C ALA A 148 -8.51 -1.61 21.61
N LYS A 149 -9.19 -2.10 22.67
CA LYS A 149 -10.12 -3.22 22.57
C LYS A 149 -11.34 -2.84 21.74
N LYS A 150 -11.99 -1.73 22.11
CA LYS A 150 -13.18 -1.24 21.40
C LYS A 150 -12.87 -0.90 19.95
N PHE A 151 -11.74 -0.22 19.70
CA PHE A 151 -11.29 0.11 18.36
C PHE A 151 -11.07 -1.14 17.50
N THR A 152 -10.42 -2.17 18.05
CA THR A 152 -10.21 -3.45 17.37
C THR A 152 -11.53 -4.13 17.02
N GLU A 153 -12.46 -4.20 17.97
CA GLU A 153 -13.78 -4.81 17.76
C GLU A 153 -14.57 -4.08 16.66
N GLU A 154 -14.60 -2.75 16.69
CA GLU A 154 -15.29 -1.93 15.68
C GLU A 154 -14.60 -2.02 14.30
N PHE A 155 -13.26 -2.00 14.26
CA PHE A 155 -12.48 -2.09 13.02
C PHE A 155 -12.77 -3.39 12.27
N PHE A 156 -12.63 -4.53 12.94
CA PHE A 156 -12.88 -5.83 12.30
C PHE A 156 -14.37 -6.09 12.04
N ALA A 157 -15.26 -5.61 12.90
CA ALA A 157 -16.69 -5.72 12.65
C ALA A 157 -17.13 -4.95 11.39
N THR A 158 -16.54 -3.79 11.15
CA THR A 158 -16.84 -2.95 9.98
C THR A 158 -16.26 -3.53 8.69
N GLY A 159 -15.07 -4.14 8.75
CA GLY A 159 -14.40 -4.78 7.61
C GLY A 159 -14.88 -6.20 7.29
N SER A 160 -15.66 -6.82 8.17
CA SER A 160 -16.08 -8.22 8.04
C SER A 160 -17.00 -8.46 6.84
N LEU A 161 -16.54 -9.27 5.89
CA LEU A 161 -17.35 -9.72 4.76
C LEU A 161 -18.44 -10.71 5.21
N LEU A 162 -18.18 -11.49 6.26
CA LEU A 162 -19.15 -12.44 6.80
C LEU A 162 -20.34 -11.73 7.46
N ARG A 163 -20.07 -10.62 8.17
CA ARG A 163 -21.13 -9.84 8.87
C ARG A 163 -21.91 -8.89 7.94
N SER A 164 -21.34 -8.51 6.82
CA SER A 164 -21.91 -7.51 5.91
C SER A 164 -23.06 -8.04 5.04
N LYS A 165 -23.48 -9.31 5.20
CA LYS A 165 -24.44 -10.01 4.34
C LYS A 165 -24.07 -9.92 2.85
N THR A 166 -22.78 -9.92 2.57
CA THR A 166 -22.26 -9.93 1.21
C THR A 166 -22.61 -11.26 0.55
N GLU A 167 -22.97 -11.21 -0.73
CA GLU A 167 -23.26 -12.43 -1.51
C GLU A 167 -22.08 -13.41 -1.46
N PRO A 168 -22.29 -14.71 -1.21
CA PRO A 168 -21.24 -15.71 -1.10
C PRO A 168 -20.27 -15.71 -2.28
N SER A 169 -20.78 -15.47 -3.48
CA SER A 169 -19.97 -15.37 -4.71
C SER A 169 -18.93 -14.21 -4.66
N VAL A 170 -19.27 -13.12 -3.99
CA VAL A 170 -18.36 -11.97 -3.80
C VAL A 170 -17.33 -12.32 -2.73
N ILE A 171 -17.75 -12.98 -1.65
CA ILE A 171 -16.85 -13.43 -0.58
C ILE A 171 -15.78 -14.38 -1.14
N ILE A 172 -16.17 -15.37 -1.94
CA ILE A 172 -15.25 -16.34 -2.57
C ILE A 172 -14.27 -15.65 -3.53
N GLN A 173 -14.63 -14.51 -4.11
CA GLN A 173 -13.76 -13.77 -5.05
C GLN A 173 -12.86 -12.76 -4.35
N ALA A 174 -13.09 -12.45 -3.08
CA ALA A 174 -12.21 -11.61 -2.30
C ALA A 174 -10.84 -12.30 -2.15
N ASP A 175 -9.78 -11.56 -2.42
CA ASP A 175 -8.37 -12.04 -2.39
C ASP A 175 -8.16 -13.44 -3.03
N ARG A 176 -8.84 -13.69 -4.16
CA ARG A 176 -8.71 -14.95 -4.89
C ARG A 176 -7.45 -14.95 -5.77
N LYS A 177 -6.57 -15.91 -5.52
CA LYS A 177 -5.39 -16.20 -6.35
C LYS A 177 -5.63 -17.46 -7.17
N THR A 178 -5.31 -17.41 -8.46
CA THR A 178 -5.48 -18.55 -9.37
C THR A 178 -4.11 -19.02 -9.85
N PHE A 179 -3.85 -20.30 -9.72
CA PHE A 179 -2.63 -20.97 -10.14
C PHE A 179 -2.95 -21.94 -11.26
N THR A 180 -2.04 -22.09 -12.22
CA THR A 180 -2.17 -23.09 -13.29
C THR A 180 -0.88 -23.89 -13.34
N GLU A 181 -0.95 -25.16 -13.00
CA GLU A 181 0.16 -26.08 -13.03
C GLU A 181 -0.29 -27.43 -13.61
N TYR A 182 0.55 -28.04 -14.45
CA TYR A 182 0.30 -29.34 -15.07
C TYR A 182 -1.06 -29.46 -15.76
N GLY A 183 -1.57 -28.36 -16.33
CA GLY A 183 -2.88 -28.33 -17.00
C GLY A 183 -4.09 -28.21 -16.05
N HIS A 184 -3.87 -28.17 -14.74
CA HIS A 184 -4.89 -27.96 -13.72
C HIS A 184 -4.94 -26.51 -13.28
N LYS A 185 -6.16 -25.99 -13.08
CA LYS A 185 -6.40 -24.64 -12.56
C LYS A 185 -6.94 -24.74 -11.14
N ILE A 186 -6.19 -24.19 -10.20
CA ILE A 186 -6.52 -24.15 -8.77
C ILE A 186 -6.73 -22.71 -8.36
N SER A 187 -7.82 -22.41 -7.67
CA SER A 187 -8.06 -21.11 -7.08
C SER A 187 -8.10 -21.22 -5.56
N ILE A 188 -7.40 -20.31 -4.90
CA ILE A 188 -7.39 -20.20 -3.43
C ILE A 188 -7.91 -18.81 -3.10
N SER A 189 -8.95 -18.74 -2.27
CA SER A 189 -9.49 -17.49 -1.73
C SER A 189 -9.20 -17.42 -0.24
N GLN A 190 -8.88 -16.24 0.25
CA GLN A 190 -8.62 -15.99 1.66
C GLN A 190 -9.59 -14.94 2.17
N ILE A 191 -10.13 -15.16 3.36
CA ILE A 191 -10.98 -14.21 4.08
C ILE A 191 -10.30 -14.00 5.45
N GLU A 192 -10.05 -12.76 5.79
CA GLU A 192 -9.44 -12.38 7.06
C GLU A 192 -10.50 -11.91 8.02
N GLU A 193 -10.74 -12.69 9.08
CA GLU A 193 -11.78 -12.44 10.08
C GLU A 193 -11.25 -12.67 11.49
N ILE A 194 -11.70 -11.89 12.44
CA ILE A 194 -11.52 -12.21 13.86
C ILE A 194 -12.76 -12.96 14.36
N GLY A 195 -12.60 -14.27 14.54
CA GLY A 195 -13.69 -15.18 14.91
C GLY A 195 -14.50 -15.63 13.70
N MET A 196 -15.48 -16.48 13.95
CA MET A 196 -16.31 -17.14 12.91
C MET A 196 -17.72 -16.58 12.86
N PHE A 197 -17.91 -15.36 13.33
CA PHE A 197 -19.24 -14.73 13.38
C PHE A 197 -19.80 -14.49 11.98
N GLY A 198 -20.99 -15.04 11.71
CA GLY A 198 -21.66 -14.93 10.42
C GLY A 198 -21.29 -16.00 9.41
N LEU A 199 -20.31 -16.89 9.70
CA LEU A 199 -19.94 -17.97 8.80
C LEU A 199 -21.13 -18.94 8.57
N GLU A 200 -21.88 -19.28 9.63
CA GLU A 200 -23.02 -20.19 9.55
C GLU A 200 -24.09 -19.69 8.56
N ASP A 201 -24.27 -18.36 8.48
CA ASP A 201 -25.27 -17.74 7.60
C ASP A 201 -24.91 -17.82 6.10
N VAL A 202 -23.62 -17.95 5.78
CA VAL A 202 -23.14 -17.94 4.40
C VAL A 202 -22.51 -19.26 3.95
N GLN A 203 -22.28 -20.19 4.87
CA GLN A 203 -21.54 -21.43 4.64
C GLN A 203 -22.11 -22.26 3.48
N GLU A 204 -23.43 -22.41 3.39
CA GLU A 204 -24.07 -23.19 2.33
C GLU A 204 -23.86 -22.58 0.94
N GLY A 205 -23.71 -21.26 0.86
CA GLY A 205 -23.46 -20.54 -0.40
C GLY A 205 -21.99 -20.44 -0.81
N LEU A 206 -21.07 -20.86 0.07
CA LEU A 206 -19.62 -20.85 -0.20
C LEU A 206 -19.13 -22.17 -0.82
N VAL A 207 -19.97 -23.20 -0.89
CA VAL A 207 -19.64 -24.54 -1.40
C VAL A 207 -20.09 -24.73 -2.84
#